data_29ecf67ff2f6cf5e533fac4ecbb832ff
#
_entry.id   29ecf67ff2f6cf5e533fac4ecbb832ff
#
_cell.length_a   1.000
_cell.length_b   1.000
_cell.length_c   1.000
_cell.angle_alpha   90.00
_cell.angle_beta   90.00
_cell.angle_gamma   90.00
#
_symmetry.space_group_name_H-M   'P 1'
#
loop_
_entity.id
_entity.type
_entity.pdbx_description
1 polymer ?
#
loop_
_entity_poly.entity_id
_entity_poly.type
_entity_poly.pdbx_seq_one_letter_code
_entity_poly.pdbx_strand_id
1 'polypeptide(L)'
;MRLKPRTYQLYVWQEVFRVSLVSLFIFLGFYLVIDFFERLGDFLKFGKPFYLFGRYVFWKNLVNLYEVFPFVVGLSGVLTLFIWAKTNELMGFLSLGVAKGVLLRETGKALLGIGILGGVFLNLVLPYATFNALYTWEYKIAGKKKQQVVFGDQIFFTGDDCYLIAKPLEPKGEYLGEITVVVYDKDKRVLSLLWAASGYYSQGRWVLKEVVQQRREKGFSPEFLPQASYRFSFEPDTLTTVKKPVYFLSIPELIERARFLAKINSPYQEVVAELFLKGFYLFVPFLLAVFSVFAFLKFFVPNDWKKGAFLGIGLFFLNLVYFLFFQTLLRKGFMLGIPALVVWGLAGLFWYFWQAYLVFLKKSGKN
;
A
#
# COMPACT_ATOMS: atom_id res chain seq x y z
N MET A 1 -41.94 13.17 20.10
CA MET A 1 -41.87 12.35 18.87
C MET A 1 -40.62 11.47 18.93
N ARG A 2 -40.74 10.14 19.09
CA ARG A 2 -39.57 9.24 19.11
C ARG A 2 -39.21 8.91 17.68
N LEU A 3 -38.02 9.33 17.22
CA LEU A 3 -37.51 8.90 15.92
C LEU A 3 -37.46 7.36 15.85
N LYS A 4 -37.97 6.78 14.76
CA LYS A 4 -37.82 5.34 14.52
C LYS A 4 -36.32 5.01 14.53
N PRO A 5 -35.86 3.98 15.25
CA PRO A 5 -34.42 3.66 15.38
C PRO A 5 -33.69 3.59 14.00
N ARG A 6 -34.35 3.11 12.98
CA ARG A 6 -33.83 2.95 11.62
C ARG A 6 -33.54 4.29 10.94
N THR A 7 -34.28 5.36 11.23
CA THR A 7 -34.14 6.65 10.54
C THR A 7 -32.89 7.40 10.92
N TYR A 8 -32.58 7.52 12.24
CA TYR A 8 -31.37 8.21 12.67
C TYR A 8 -30.09 7.43 12.35
N GLN A 9 -30.16 6.08 12.36
CA GLN A 9 -29.02 5.25 11.97
C GLN A 9 -28.62 5.49 10.53
N LEU A 10 -29.61 5.47 9.62
CA LEU A 10 -29.40 5.73 8.22
C LEU A 10 -28.83 7.14 7.99
N TYR A 11 -29.37 8.14 8.71
CA TYR A 11 -28.87 9.52 8.64
C TYR A 11 -27.39 9.60 9.06
N VAL A 12 -27.01 8.98 10.19
CA VAL A 12 -25.60 8.94 10.65
C VAL A 12 -24.69 8.34 9.59
N TRP A 13 -25.10 7.21 9.00
CA TRP A 13 -24.32 6.54 7.96
C TRP A 13 -24.15 7.40 6.70
N GLN A 14 -25.25 8.00 6.24
CA GLN A 14 -25.22 8.89 5.06
C GLN A 14 -24.32 10.11 5.30
N GLU A 15 -24.39 10.68 6.50
CA GLU A 15 -23.62 11.88 6.81
C GLU A 15 -22.13 11.57 6.94
N VAL A 16 -21.75 10.49 7.65
CA VAL A 16 -20.35 10.04 7.72
C VAL A 16 -19.81 9.72 6.34
N PHE A 17 -20.59 9.04 5.49
CA PHE A 17 -20.19 8.74 4.12
C PHE A 17 -20.01 10.02 3.28
N ARG A 18 -20.96 10.98 3.37
CA ARG A 18 -20.89 12.26 2.66
C ARG A 18 -19.65 13.06 3.06
N VAL A 19 -19.41 13.18 4.38
CA VAL A 19 -18.23 13.89 4.90
C VAL A 19 -16.95 13.19 4.49
N SER A 20 -16.90 11.85 4.53
CA SER A 20 -15.76 11.07 4.05
C SER A 20 -15.47 11.33 2.57
N LEU A 21 -16.51 11.33 1.73
CA LEU A 21 -16.39 11.55 0.29
C LEU A 21 -15.88 12.96 -0.02
N VAL A 22 -16.49 13.98 0.58
CA VAL A 22 -16.08 15.38 0.41
C VAL A 22 -14.65 15.58 0.86
N SER A 23 -14.28 15.05 2.04
CA SER A 23 -12.92 15.13 2.54
C SER A 23 -11.91 14.43 1.61
N LEU A 24 -12.24 13.25 1.08
CA LEU A 24 -11.39 12.55 0.11
C LEU A 24 -11.16 13.39 -1.14
N PHE A 25 -12.21 14.00 -1.71
CA PHE A 25 -12.06 14.87 -2.88
C PHE A 25 -11.16 16.08 -2.59
N ILE A 26 -11.30 16.70 -1.43
CA ILE A 26 -10.46 17.84 -1.04
C ILE A 26 -8.99 17.40 -0.93
N PHE A 27 -8.69 16.33 -0.19
CA PHE A 27 -7.33 15.85 -0.01
C PHE A 27 -6.70 15.37 -1.31
N LEU A 28 -7.45 14.62 -2.14
CA LEU A 28 -6.97 14.21 -3.47
C LEU A 28 -6.72 15.39 -4.39
N GLY A 29 -7.53 16.44 -4.31
CA GLY A 29 -7.30 17.68 -5.05
C GLY A 29 -5.97 18.32 -4.67
N PHE A 30 -5.65 18.41 -3.37
CA PHE A 30 -4.36 18.90 -2.91
C PHE A 30 -3.19 18.02 -3.42
N TYR A 31 -3.29 16.69 -3.29
CA TYR A 31 -2.26 15.79 -3.80
C TYR A 31 -2.08 15.89 -5.31
N LEU A 32 -3.18 15.99 -6.06
CA LEU A 32 -3.14 16.18 -7.50
C LEU A 32 -2.38 17.45 -7.89
N VAL A 33 -2.64 18.57 -7.20
CA VAL A 33 -1.95 19.83 -7.45
C VAL A 33 -0.47 19.72 -7.14
N ILE A 34 -0.10 19.12 -6.00
CA ILE A 34 1.31 18.96 -5.60
C ILE A 34 2.04 18.05 -6.61
N ASP A 35 1.53 16.86 -6.89
CA ASP A 35 2.15 15.91 -7.83
C ASP A 35 2.23 16.46 -9.25
N PHE A 36 1.21 17.24 -9.67
CA PHE A 36 1.20 17.87 -10.97
C PHE A 36 2.38 18.83 -11.14
N PHE A 37 2.56 19.76 -10.20
CA PHE A 37 3.63 20.76 -10.30
C PHE A 37 5.01 20.15 -10.05
N GLU A 38 5.13 19.17 -9.16
CA GLU A 38 6.39 18.46 -8.90
C GLU A 38 6.90 17.75 -10.17
N ARG A 39 6.02 17.10 -10.92
CA ARG A 39 6.38 16.29 -12.08
C ARG A 39 6.31 17.00 -13.41
N LEU A 40 5.63 18.14 -13.48
CA LEU A 40 5.45 18.91 -14.73
C LEU A 40 6.80 19.37 -15.30
N GLY A 41 7.70 19.87 -14.44
CA GLY A 41 9.01 20.35 -14.87
C GLY A 41 9.85 19.23 -15.51
N ASP A 42 9.83 18.02 -14.94
CA ASP A 42 10.53 16.88 -15.52
C ASP A 42 9.86 16.37 -16.79
N PHE A 43 8.51 16.34 -16.82
CA PHE A 43 7.77 15.96 -18.02
C PHE A 43 8.10 16.84 -19.23
N LEU A 44 8.17 18.16 -19.03
CA LEU A 44 8.47 19.10 -20.11
C LEU A 44 9.85 18.89 -20.74
N LYS A 45 10.85 18.42 -19.97
CA LYS A 45 12.18 18.09 -20.47
C LYS A 45 12.16 16.94 -21.52
N PHE A 46 11.17 16.04 -21.43
CA PHE A 46 11.06 14.90 -22.34
C PHE A 46 10.34 15.22 -23.65
N GLY A 47 9.71 16.37 -23.80
CA GLY A 47 9.02 16.80 -25.03
C GLY A 47 7.92 15.85 -25.53
N LYS A 48 7.26 15.13 -24.62
CA LYS A 48 6.25 14.13 -24.96
C LYS A 48 4.84 14.75 -25.02
N PRO A 49 3.89 14.11 -25.75
CA PRO A 49 2.51 14.58 -25.83
C PRO A 49 1.84 14.66 -24.44
N PHE A 50 1.12 15.75 -24.18
CA PHE A 50 0.54 16.07 -22.86
C PHE A 50 -0.47 15.02 -22.35
N TYR A 51 -1.14 14.29 -23.24
CA TYR A 51 -2.06 13.21 -22.83
C TYR A 51 -1.38 12.08 -22.05
N LEU A 52 -0.08 11.84 -22.28
CA LEU A 52 0.69 10.86 -21.49
C LEU A 52 0.88 11.31 -20.05
N PHE A 53 1.07 12.61 -19.85
CA PHE A 53 1.14 13.20 -18.52
C PHE A 53 -0.21 13.08 -17.80
N GLY A 54 -1.31 13.42 -18.46
CA GLY A 54 -2.66 13.22 -17.89
C GLY A 54 -2.93 11.76 -17.52
N ARG A 55 -2.51 10.80 -18.36
CA ARG A 55 -2.60 9.36 -18.05
C ARG A 55 -1.77 8.97 -16.83
N TYR A 56 -0.56 9.48 -16.70
CA TYR A 56 0.28 9.25 -15.53
C TYR A 56 -0.37 9.80 -14.26
N VAL A 57 -0.82 11.06 -14.29
CA VAL A 57 -1.47 11.74 -13.16
C VAL A 57 -2.73 11.00 -12.71
N PHE A 58 -3.54 10.50 -13.65
CA PHE A 58 -4.71 9.70 -13.32
C PHE A 58 -4.35 8.45 -12.50
N TRP A 59 -3.39 7.64 -12.98
CA TRP A 59 -2.98 6.42 -12.27
C TRP A 59 -2.27 6.72 -10.95
N LYS A 60 -1.44 7.75 -10.92
CA LYS A 60 -0.74 8.19 -9.71
C LYS A 60 -1.75 8.66 -8.65
N ASN A 61 -2.81 9.34 -9.06
CA ASN A 61 -3.85 9.81 -8.13
C ASN A 61 -4.63 8.65 -7.47
N LEU A 62 -4.81 7.51 -8.17
CA LEU A 62 -5.36 6.29 -7.55
C LEU A 62 -4.39 5.68 -6.52
N VAL A 63 -3.08 5.79 -6.73
CA VAL A 63 -2.08 5.40 -5.72
C VAL A 63 -2.16 6.32 -4.50
N ASN A 64 -2.25 7.63 -4.73
CA ASN A 64 -2.39 8.61 -3.66
C ASN A 64 -3.69 8.41 -2.86
N LEU A 65 -4.79 8.04 -3.55
CA LEU A 65 -6.05 7.68 -2.89
C LEU A 65 -5.86 6.54 -1.88
N TYR A 66 -5.11 5.50 -2.24
CA TYR A 66 -4.79 4.42 -1.31
C TYR A 66 -4.04 4.94 -0.08
N GLU A 67 -3.08 5.81 -0.26
CA GLU A 67 -2.27 6.34 0.85
C GLU A 67 -3.07 7.21 1.81
N VAL A 68 -3.96 8.08 1.29
CA VAL A 68 -4.70 9.03 2.13
C VAL A 68 -6.02 8.49 2.68
N PHE A 69 -6.59 7.46 2.05
CA PHE A 69 -7.91 6.92 2.39
C PHE A 69 -8.12 6.63 3.89
N PRO A 70 -7.25 5.84 4.58
CA PRO A 70 -7.52 5.49 5.97
C PRO A 70 -7.51 6.71 6.90
N PHE A 71 -6.68 7.70 6.62
CA PHE A 71 -6.55 8.90 7.43
C PHE A 71 -7.75 9.82 7.23
N VAL A 72 -8.11 10.07 5.99
CA VAL A 72 -9.21 10.98 5.65
C VAL A 72 -10.54 10.40 6.10
N VAL A 73 -10.78 9.10 5.90
CA VAL A 73 -11.99 8.43 6.38
C VAL A 73 -12.03 8.40 7.90
N GLY A 74 -10.92 8.12 8.58
CA GLY A 74 -10.84 8.19 10.04
C GLY A 74 -11.13 9.61 10.57
N LEU A 75 -10.55 10.63 9.96
CA LEU A 75 -10.78 12.03 10.32
C LEU A 75 -12.24 12.45 10.10
N SER A 76 -12.89 11.93 9.06
CA SER A 76 -14.29 12.27 8.75
C SER A 76 -15.26 11.94 9.88
N GLY A 77 -14.96 10.91 10.69
CA GLY A 77 -15.77 10.60 11.88
C GLY A 77 -15.79 11.74 12.89
N VAL A 78 -14.65 12.37 13.14
CA VAL A 78 -14.55 13.54 14.04
C VAL A 78 -15.14 14.78 13.38
N LEU A 79 -14.87 14.98 12.08
CA LEU A 79 -15.41 16.11 11.31
C LEU A 79 -16.94 16.09 11.26
N THR A 80 -17.55 14.92 11.14
CA THR A 80 -19.02 14.78 11.20
C THR A 80 -19.58 15.30 12.52
N LEU A 81 -18.98 14.90 13.65
CA LEU A 81 -19.39 15.42 14.96
C LEU A 81 -19.13 16.91 15.11
N PHE A 82 -18.03 17.41 14.57
CA PHE A 82 -17.72 18.82 14.56
C PHE A 82 -18.79 19.63 13.79
N ILE A 83 -19.19 19.16 12.60
CA ILE A 83 -20.26 19.78 11.82
C ILE A 83 -21.56 19.76 12.59
N TRP A 84 -21.98 18.63 13.15
CA TRP A 84 -23.21 18.52 13.94
C TRP A 84 -23.20 19.39 15.21
N ALA A 85 -22.03 19.55 15.83
CA ALA A 85 -21.92 20.46 16.99
C ALA A 85 -22.08 21.93 16.57
N LYS A 86 -21.49 22.32 15.41
CA LYS A 86 -21.56 23.67 14.87
C LYS A 86 -22.98 24.02 14.37
N THR A 87 -23.68 23.05 13.75
CA THR A 87 -25.07 23.23 13.24
C THR A 87 -26.14 22.98 14.29
N ASN A 88 -25.78 22.69 15.54
CA ASN A 88 -26.67 22.29 16.62
C ASN A 88 -27.42 20.96 16.41
N GLU A 89 -27.11 20.20 15.37
CA GLU A 89 -27.72 18.89 15.12
C GLU A 89 -27.38 17.89 16.24
N LEU A 90 -26.15 17.94 16.77
CA LEU A 90 -25.75 17.09 17.89
C LEU A 90 -26.64 17.33 19.13
N MET A 91 -27.02 18.58 19.40
CA MET A 91 -27.97 18.93 20.40
C MET A 91 -29.38 18.39 20.09
N GLY A 92 -29.77 18.50 18.83
CA GLY A 92 -31.04 17.91 18.35
C GLY A 92 -31.14 16.41 18.65
N PHE A 93 -30.07 15.63 18.36
CA PHE A 93 -30.04 14.19 18.70
C PHE A 93 -30.16 13.94 20.20
N LEU A 94 -29.43 14.70 21.00
CA LEU A 94 -29.46 14.53 22.47
C LEU A 94 -30.81 14.91 23.06
N SER A 95 -31.46 15.97 22.59
CA SER A 95 -32.81 16.39 23.03
C SER A 95 -33.91 15.41 22.64
N LEU A 96 -33.74 14.71 21.53
CA LEU A 96 -34.61 13.61 21.09
C LEU A 96 -34.36 12.29 21.86
N GLY A 97 -33.46 12.31 22.86
CA GLY A 97 -33.14 11.16 23.69
C GLY A 97 -32.17 10.15 23.10
N VAL A 98 -31.43 10.51 22.00
CA VAL A 98 -30.37 9.65 21.45
C VAL A 98 -29.14 9.77 22.35
N ALA A 99 -28.75 8.69 23.00
CA ALA A 99 -27.58 8.68 23.88
C ALA A 99 -26.27 8.86 23.10
N LYS A 100 -25.27 9.55 23.68
CA LYS A 100 -23.92 9.72 23.10
C LYS A 100 -23.28 8.38 22.68
N GLY A 101 -23.43 7.31 23.47
CA GLY A 101 -22.93 5.97 23.14
C GLY A 101 -23.59 5.34 21.91
N VAL A 102 -24.85 5.71 21.61
CA VAL A 102 -25.50 5.27 20.37
C VAL A 102 -24.90 5.96 19.18
N LEU A 103 -24.61 7.27 19.26
CA LEU A 103 -23.93 8.02 18.20
C LEU A 103 -22.53 7.48 17.97
N LEU A 104 -21.75 7.19 19.03
CA LEU A 104 -20.45 6.54 18.91
C LEU A 104 -20.54 5.21 18.16
N ARG A 105 -21.50 4.37 18.54
CA ARG A 105 -21.70 3.05 17.91
C ARG A 105 -22.05 3.15 16.44
N GLU A 106 -22.98 4.01 16.06
CA GLU A 106 -23.42 4.12 14.66
C GLU A 106 -22.35 4.79 13.79
N THR A 107 -21.64 5.81 14.28
CA THR A 107 -20.48 6.41 13.60
C THR A 107 -19.37 5.38 13.43
N GLY A 108 -19.06 4.58 14.47
CA GLY A 108 -18.05 3.52 14.38
C GLY A 108 -18.41 2.44 13.34
N LYS A 109 -19.68 2.01 13.29
CA LYS A 109 -20.13 1.05 12.26
C LYS A 109 -20.00 1.62 10.85
N ALA A 110 -20.36 2.89 10.65
CA ALA A 110 -20.24 3.55 9.36
C ALA A 110 -18.77 3.60 8.90
N LEU A 111 -17.86 4.00 9.79
CA LEU A 111 -16.42 4.06 9.50
C LEU A 111 -15.83 2.67 9.24
N LEU A 112 -16.24 1.66 10.01
CA LEU A 112 -15.82 0.28 9.79
C LEU A 112 -16.31 -0.24 8.43
N GLY A 113 -17.57 0.01 8.08
CA GLY A 113 -18.14 -0.36 6.78
C GLY A 113 -17.42 0.31 5.62
N ILE A 114 -17.19 1.62 5.70
CA ILE A 114 -16.46 2.38 4.68
C ILE A 114 -15.01 1.88 4.60
N GLY A 115 -14.34 1.65 5.75
CA GLY A 115 -12.97 1.14 5.83
C GLY A 115 -12.80 -0.22 5.16
N ILE A 116 -13.71 -1.16 5.45
CA ILE A 116 -13.67 -2.52 4.86
C ILE A 116 -13.95 -2.44 3.35
N LEU A 117 -15.07 -1.85 2.94
CA LEU A 117 -15.47 -1.83 1.52
C LEU A 117 -14.46 -1.04 0.68
N GLY A 118 -14.12 0.17 1.10
CA GLY A 118 -13.15 1.01 0.41
C GLY A 118 -11.74 0.42 0.45
N GLY A 119 -11.32 -0.13 1.60
CA GLY A 119 -10.02 -0.75 1.76
C GLY A 119 -9.83 -2.00 0.91
N VAL A 120 -10.85 -2.88 0.79
CA VAL A 120 -10.82 -4.04 -0.11
C VAL A 120 -10.71 -3.56 -1.56
N PHE A 121 -11.56 -2.62 -1.98
CA PHE A 121 -11.52 -2.07 -3.33
C PHE A 121 -10.15 -1.48 -3.67
N LEU A 122 -9.59 -0.66 -2.78
CA LEU A 122 -8.31 -0.01 -3.00
C LEU A 122 -7.13 -1.00 -3.00
N ASN A 123 -7.15 -2.06 -2.17
CA ASN A 123 -6.14 -3.11 -2.22
C ASN A 123 -6.15 -3.88 -3.54
N LEU A 124 -7.31 -4.03 -4.19
CA LEU A 124 -7.42 -4.66 -5.51
C LEU A 124 -6.93 -3.73 -6.64
N VAL A 125 -7.23 -2.44 -6.55
CA VAL A 125 -6.87 -1.44 -7.57
C VAL A 125 -5.40 -1.04 -7.51
N LEU A 126 -4.80 -0.99 -6.32
CA LEU A 126 -3.44 -0.47 -6.08
C LEU A 126 -2.36 -1.11 -6.97
N PRO A 127 -2.25 -2.45 -7.09
CA PRO A 127 -1.18 -3.06 -7.91
C PRO A 127 -1.28 -2.66 -9.38
N TYR A 128 -2.51 -2.57 -9.88
CA TYR A 128 -2.79 -2.17 -11.26
C TYR A 128 -2.50 -0.68 -11.49
N ALA A 129 -2.95 0.19 -10.58
CA ALA A 129 -2.70 1.62 -10.64
C ALA A 129 -1.19 1.93 -10.60
N THR A 130 -0.46 1.29 -9.69
CA THR A 130 0.99 1.45 -9.57
C THR A 130 1.72 1.01 -10.83
N PHE A 131 1.37 -0.18 -11.35
CA PHE A 131 1.97 -0.66 -12.59
C PHE A 131 1.78 0.34 -13.74
N ASN A 132 0.56 0.83 -13.94
CA ASN A 132 0.26 1.75 -15.04
C ASN A 132 0.91 3.13 -14.85
N ALA A 133 0.99 3.64 -13.61
CA ALA A 133 1.69 4.89 -13.31
C ALA A 133 3.18 4.77 -13.65
N LEU A 134 3.88 3.76 -13.11
CA LEU A 134 5.29 3.51 -13.35
C LEU A 134 5.57 3.22 -14.83
N TYR A 135 4.77 2.36 -15.47
CA TYR A 135 4.91 2.05 -16.88
C TYR A 135 4.77 3.28 -17.77
N THR A 136 3.77 4.14 -17.49
CA THR A 136 3.55 5.36 -18.25
C THR A 136 4.72 6.32 -18.07
N TRP A 137 5.20 6.51 -16.85
CA TRP A 137 6.31 7.40 -16.56
C TRP A 137 7.64 6.90 -17.16
N GLU A 138 8.04 5.67 -16.82
CA GLU A 138 9.37 5.17 -17.17
C GLU A 138 9.52 4.86 -18.67
N TYR A 139 8.52 4.20 -19.27
CA TYR A 139 8.66 3.74 -20.66
C TYR A 139 8.08 4.71 -21.68
N LYS A 140 6.92 5.32 -21.41
CA LYS A 140 6.27 6.19 -22.37
C LYS A 140 6.76 7.64 -22.31
N ILE A 141 7.06 8.16 -21.11
CA ILE A 141 7.52 9.53 -20.91
C ILE A 141 9.04 9.59 -20.90
N ALA A 142 9.71 8.93 -19.95
CA ALA A 142 11.17 8.95 -19.82
C ALA A 142 11.91 8.16 -20.91
N GLY A 143 11.19 7.36 -21.71
CA GLY A 143 11.76 6.67 -22.88
C GLY A 143 12.79 5.58 -22.53
N LYS A 144 12.76 5.03 -21.30
CA LYS A 144 13.63 3.90 -20.96
C LYS A 144 13.38 2.75 -21.93
N LYS A 145 14.42 2.30 -22.63
CA LYS A 145 14.31 1.17 -23.55
C LYS A 145 13.94 -0.09 -22.78
N LYS A 146 12.95 -0.83 -23.26
CA LYS A 146 12.68 -2.19 -22.78
C LYS A 146 13.85 -3.07 -23.26
N GLN A 147 14.86 -3.24 -22.44
CA GLN A 147 15.94 -4.20 -22.70
C GLN A 147 15.53 -5.63 -22.35
N GLN A 148 14.34 -5.77 -21.75
CA GLN A 148 13.84 -7.07 -21.34
C GLN A 148 12.38 -7.29 -21.76
N VAL A 149 12.05 -8.55 -22.06
CA VAL A 149 10.71 -9.05 -22.30
C VAL A 149 10.46 -10.17 -21.29
N VAL A 150 9.35 -10.12 -20.57
CA VAL A 150 8.90 -11.21 -19.69
C VAL A 150 7.86 -12.01 -20.46
N PHE A 151 8.10 -13.28 -20.61
CA PHE A 151 7.17 -14.23 -21.21
C PHE A 151 6.96 -15.40 -20.24
N GLY A 152 5.76 -15.50 -19.70
CA GLY A 152 5.46 -16.46 -18.63
C GLY A 152 6.25 -16.15 -17.36
N ASP A 153 7.05 -17.11 -16.92
CA ASP A 153 7.91 -17.01 -15.73
C ASP A 153 9.39 -16.72 -16.08
N GLN A 154 9.71 -16.51 -17.35
CA GLN A 154 11.06 -16.25 -17.83
C GLN A 154 11.28 -14.79 -18.24
N ILE A 155 12.48 -14.29 -17.97
CA ILE A 155 12.98 -13.00 -18.45
C ILE A 155 13.90 -13.24 -19.65
N PHE A 156 13.63 -12.53 -20.72
CA PHE A 156 14.50 -12.41 -21.90
C PHE A 156 15.12 -11.02 -21.87
N PHE A 157 16.42 -10.94 -21.71
CA PHE A 157 17.15 -9.68 -21.72
C PHE A 157 18.10 -9.66 -22.93
N THR A 158 18.11 -8.53 -23.63
CA THR A 158 19.04 -8.29 -24.75
C THR A 158 19.94 -7.12 -24.39
N GLY A 159 21.18 -7.40 -24.05
CA GLY A 159 22.24 -6.41 -23.85
C GLY A 159 22.99 -6.10 -25.16
N ASP A 160 23.97 -5.22 -25.07
CA ASP A 160 24.81 -4.85 -26.23
C ASP A 160 25.76 -5.98 -26.63
N ASP A 161 26.16 -6.82 -25.67
CA ASP A 161 27.17 -7.89 -25.80
C ASP A 161 26.65 -9.27 -25.39
N CYS A 162 25.46 -9.36 -24.84
CA CYS A 162 24.90 -10.63 -24.35
C CYS A 162 23.39 -10.73 -24.49
N TYR A 163 22.94 -11.98 -24.55
CA TYR A 163 21.53 -12.36 -24.48
C TYR A 163 21.33 -13.24 -23.27
N LEU A 164 20.35 -12.91 -22.41
CA LEU A 164 20.03 -13.67 -21.22
C LEU A 164 18.61 -14.22 -21.30
N ILE A 165 18.46 -15.47 -20.97
CA ILE A 165 17.19 -16.10 -20.63
C ILE A 165 17.34 -16.64 -19.21
N ALA A 166 16.48 -16.22 -18.31
CA ALA A 166 16.52 -16.69 -16.93
C ALA A 166 15.12 -16.63 -16.30
N LYS A 167 14.92 -17.48 -15.31
CA LYS A 167 13.76 -17.44 -14.45
C LYS A 167 14.08 -16.61 -13.21
N PRO A 168 13.46 -15.44 -13.00
CA PRO A 168 13.67 -14.67 -11.78
C PRO A 168 13.10 -15.45 -10.62
N LEU A 169 13.96 -15.79 -9.69
CA LEU A 169 13.57 -16.46 -8.45
C LEU A 169 13.10 -15.43 -7.41
N GLU A 170 13.47 -14.16 -7.62
CA GLU A 170 13.10 -13.05 -6.76
C GLU A 170 12.74 -11.82 -7.60
N PRO A 171 11.73 -11.01 -7.18
CA PRO A 171 11.34 -9.77 -7.90
C PRO A 171 12.43 -8.70 -7.97
N LYS A 172 13.45 -8.75 -7.09
CA LYS A 172 14.61 -7.86 -7.17
C LYS A 172 15.57 -8.24 -8.30
N GLY A 173 15.41 -9.42 -8.90
CA GLY A 173 16.30 -9.92 -9.93
C GLY A 173 17.71 -10.24 -9.44
N GLU A 174 17.94 -10.27 -8.12
CA GLU A 174 19.22 -10.64 -7.52
C GLU A 174 19.48 -12.14 -7.54
N TYR A 175 18.41 -12.94 -7.62
CA TYR A 175 18.45 -14.39 -7.71
C TYR A 175 17.76 -14.87 -8.98
N LEU A 176 18.48 -15.65 -9.77
CA LEU A 176 18.02 -16.22 -11.04
C LEU A 176 18.14 -17.74 -11.01
N GLY A 177 17.19 -18.42 -11.63
CA GLY A 177 17.23 -19.86 -11.92
C GLY A 177 17.19 -20.11 -13.41
N GLU A 178 17.57 -21.30 -13.84
CA GLU A 178 17.52 -21.74 -15.24
C GLU A 178 18.18 -20.72 -16.18
N ILE A 179 19.40 -20.32 -15.84
CA ILE A 179 20.09 -19.20 -16.51
C ILE A 179 20.74 -19.70 -17.79
N THR A 180 20.43 -19.06 -18.90
CA THR A 180 21.14 -19.22 -20.17
C THR A 180 21.67 -17.86 -20.63
N VAL A 181 22.98 -17.73 -20.79
CA VAL A 181 23.63 -16.52 -21.30
C VAL A 181 24.37 -16.84 -22.56
N VAL A 182 24.07 -16.09 -23.62
CA VAL A 182 24.81 -16.12 -24.88
C VAL A 182 25.59 -14.81 -24.99
N VAL A 183 26.91 -14.90 -25.03
CA VAL A 183 27.79 -13.74 -25.24
C VAL A 183 28.24 -13.71 -26.69
N TYR A 184 28.17 -12.53 -27.33
CA TYR A 184 28.54 -12.34 -28.74
C TYR A 184 29.47 -11.15 -28.91
N ASP A 185 30.20 -11.19 -30.03
CA ASP A 185 31.10 -10.13 -30.47
C ASP A 185 30.33 -9.00 -31.17
N LYS A 186 30.99 -7.89 -31.44
CA LYS A 186 30.44 -6.73 -32.18
C LYS A 186 29.81 -7.13 -33.52
N ASP A 187 30.32 -8.19 -34.16
CA ASP A 187 29.77 -8.78 -35.38
C ASP A 187 28.61 -9.76 -35.15
N LYS A 188 28.05 -9.80 -33.93
CA LYS A 188 26.99 -10.74 -33.51
C LYS A 188 27.34 -12.21 -33.68
N ARG A 189 28.64 -12.56 -33.65
CA ARG A 189 29.08 -13.95 -33.61
C ARG A 189 29.14 -14.44 -32.17
N VAL A 190 28.65 -15.64 -31.92
CA VAL A 190 28.65 -16.24 -30.58
C VAL A 190 30.08 -16.51 -30.12
N LEU A 191 30.47 -15.92 -29.00
CA LEU A 191 31.75 -16.11 -28.33
C LEU A 191 31.67 -17.22 -27.27
N SER A 192 30.62 -17.18 -26.44
CA SER A 192 30.39 -18.22 -25.43
C SER A 192 28.90 -18.43 -25.16
N LEU A 193 28.58 -19.66 -24.80
CA LEU A 193 27.30 -20.04 -24.29
C LEU A 193 27.49 -20.55 -22.87
N LEU A 194 26.66 -20.04 -21.95
CA LEU A 194 26.68 -20.36 -20.53
C LEU A 194 25.29 -20.83 -20.14
N TRP A 195 25.22 -21.98 -19.51
CA TRP A 195 24.04 -22.46 -18.82
C TRP A 195 24.37 -22.63 -17.34
N ALA A 196 23.44 -22.25 -16.44
CA ALA A 196 23.59 -22.45 -15.02
C ALA A 196 22.25 -22.77 -14.38
N ALA A 197 22.25 -23.67 -13.40
CA ALA A 197 21.04 -24.06 -12.69
C ALA A 197 20.49 -22.90 -11.84
N SER A 198 21.37 -22.12 -11.22
CA SER A 198 21.01 -20.94 -10.44
C SER A 198 22.16 -19.94 -10.37
N GLY A 199 21.85 -18.69 -10.02
CA GLY A 199 22.83 -17.66 -9.79
C GLY A 199 22.31 -16.53 -8.92
N TYR A 200 23.22 -15.81 -8.30
CA TYR A 200 22.92 -14.63 -7.49
C TYR A 200 23.91 -13.51 -7.74
N TYR A 201 23.44 -12.28 -7.57
CA TYR A 201 24.27 -11.09 -7.73
C TYR A 201 24.91 -10.71 -6.40
N SER A 202 26.22 -10.55 -6.39
CA SER A 202 26.98 -10.13 -5.21
C SER A 202 28.18 -9.31 -5.61
N GLN A 203 28.41 -8.18 -4.95
CA GLN A 203 29.58 -7.31 -5.12
C GLN A 203 29.88 -6.93 -6.59
N GLY A 204 28.84 -6.63 -7.39
CA GLY A 204 29.01 -6.22 -8.78
C GLY A 204 29.26 -7.37 -9.76
N ARG A 205 29.06 -8.63 -9.35
CA ARG A 205 29.26 -9.83 -10.16
C ARG A 205 28.13 -10.83 -9.98
N TRP A 206 27.87 -11.61 -11.03
CA TRP A 206 26.99 -12.76 -10.98
C TRP A 206 27.75 -14.00 -10.57
N VAL A 207 27.36 -14.63 -9.48
CA VAL A 207 27.89 -15.90 -9.02
C VAL A 207 26.91 -16.98 -9.46
N LEU A 208 27.34 -17.80 -10.42
CA LEU A 208 26.55 -18.87 -11.02
C LEU A 208 26.96 -20.22 -10.40
N LYS A 209 25.98 -21.10 -10.16
CA LYS A 209 26.16 -22.46 -9.63
C LYS A 209 25.79 -23.48 -10.70
N GLU A 210 26.50 -24.60 -10.71
CA GLU A 210 26.31 -25.70 -11.64
C GLU A 210 26.38 -25.19 -13.09
N VAL A 211 27.52 -24.61 -13.45
CA VAL A 211 27.72 -23.93 -14.73
C VAL A 211 28.24 -24.90 -15.79
N VAL A 212 27.57 -24.91 -16.95
CA VAL A 212 28.09 -25.51 -18.18
C VAL A 212 28.49 -24.38 -19.11
N GLN A 213 29.77 -24.28 -19.40
CA GLN A 213 30.31 -23.25 -20.29
C GLN A 213 30.84 -23.86 -21.59
N GLN A 214 30.49 -23.25 -22.73
CA GLN A 214 31.00 -23.57 -24.03
C GLN A 214 31.65 -22.31 -24.64
N ARG A 215 32.92 -22.38 -25.04
CA ARG A 215 33.63 -21.24 -25.60
C ARG A 215 34.07 -21.55 -27.05
N ARG A 216 33.99 -20.54 -27.88
CA ARG A 216 34.42 -20.62 -29.27
C ARG A 216 35.90 -21.05 -29.42
N GLU A 217 36.77 -20.52 -28.54
CA GLU A 217 38.22 -20.82 -28.53
C GLU A 217 38.50 -22.31 -28.30
N LYS A 218 37.60 -23.02 -27.60
CA LYS A 218 37.69 -24.47 -27.33
C LYS A 218 36.76 -25.30 -28.24
N GLY A 219 36.35 -24.77 -29.40
CA GLY A 219 35.45 -25.46 -30.32
C GLY A 219 34.09 -25.78 -29.76
N PHE A 220 33.57 -24.97 -28.80
CA PHE A 220 32.30 -25.18 -28.06
C PHE A 220 32.22 -26.50 -27.27
N SER A 221 33.35 -27.07 -26.89
CA SER A 221 33.35 -28.22 -25.97
C SER A 221 32.79 -27.83 -24.62
N PRO A 222 31.87 -28.60 -24.02
CA PRO A 222 31.28 -28.27 -22.73
C PRO A 222 32.27 -28.44 -21.59
N GLU A 223 32.38 -27.43 -20.76
CA GLU A 223 33.20 -27.38 -19.53
C GLU A 223 32.28 -27.22 -18.33
N PHE A 224 32.35 -28.16 -17.36
CA PHE A 224 31.52 -28.13 -16.19
C PHE A 224 32.27 -27.48 -15.03
N LEU A 225 31.65 -26.47 -14.42
CA LEU A 225 32.18 -25.74 -13.28
C LEU A 225 31.16 -25.76 -12.13
N PRO A 226 31.54 -26.18 -10.90
CA PRO A 226 30.63 -26.20 -9.77
C PRO A 226 30.08 -24.80 -9.44
N GLN A 227 30.98 -23.80 -9.55
CA GLN A 227 30.66 -22.41 -9.34
C GLN A 227 31.60 -21.53 -10.17
N ALA A 228 31.05 -20.46 -10.75
CA ALA A 228 31.83 -19.48 -11.49
C ALA A 228 31.27 -18.07 -11.30
N SER A 229 32.14 -17.06 -11.34
CA SER A 229 31.77 -15.66 -11.16
C SER A 229 31.99 -14.90 -12.47
N TYR A 230 30.96 -14.23 -12.98
CA TYR A 230 30.98 -13.48 -14.21
C TYR A 230 30.57 -12.02 -14.00
N ARG A 231 31.12 -11.13 -14.80
CA ARG A 231 30.65 -9.76 -14.91
C ARG A 231 29.99 -9.61 -16.27
N PHE A 232 28.67 -9.44 -16.25
CA PHE A 232 27.88 -9.19 -17.46
C PHE A 232 27.50 -7.71 -17.53
N SER A 233 27.01 -7.27 -18.69
CA SER A 233 26.47 -5.92 -18.90
C SER A 233 25.11 -5.70 -18.26
N PHE A 234 24.49 -6.74 -17.72
CA PHE A 234 23.22 -6.64 -16.99
C PHE A 234 23.38 -6.73 -15.48
N GLU A 235 22.71 -5.83 -14.80
CA GLU A 235 22.60 -5.79 -13.35
C GLU A 235 21.16 -6.20 -12.93
N PRO A 236 20.92 -6.60 -11.65
CA PRO A 236 19.57 -6.91 -11.17
C PRO A 236 18.57 -5.80 -11.49
N ASP A 237 19.02 -4.54 -11.44
CA ASP A 237 18.20 -3.37 -11.73
C ASP A 237 17.74 -3.29 -13.19
N THR A 238 18.51 -3.84 -14.12
CA THR A 238 18.15 -3.91 -15.54
C THR A 238 17.24 -5.09 -15.87
N LEU A 239 17.24 -6.14 -15.01
CA LEU A 239 16.44 -7.36 -15.18
C LEU A 239 15.04 -7.26 -14.53
N THR A 240 14.76 -6.18 -13.82
CA THR A 240 13.45 -5.99 -13.21
C THR A 240 12.58 -5.11 -14.09
N THR A 241 11.50 -5.67 -14.64
CA THR A 241 10.42 -4.88 -15.21
C THR A 241 9.81 -4.06 -14.08
N VAL A 242 9.78 -2.73 -14.22
CA VAL A 242 9.13 -1.81 -13.28
C VAL A 242 9.19 -2.33 -11.84
N LYS A 243 10.22 -1.95 -11.10
CA LYS A 243 10.34 -2.31 -9.67
C LYS A 243 9.08 -1.85 -8.93
N LYS A 244 8.15 -2.76 -8.72
CA LYS A 244 7.08 -2.49 -7.77
C LYS A 244 7.67 -2.63 -6.37
N PRO A 245 7.76 -1.55 -5.57
CA PRO A 245 8.08 -1.69 -4.15
C PRO A 245 7.15 -2.71 -3.49
N VAL A 246 7.62 -3.41 -2.45
CA VAL A 246 6.88 -4.50 -1.80
C VAL A 246 5.47 -4.09 -1.38
N TYR A 247 5.31 -2.86 -0.92
CA TYR A 247 4.03 -2.32 -0.47
C TYR A 247 2.98 -2.12 -1.60
N PHE A 248 3.39 -2.16 -2.87
CA PHE A 248 2.48 -2.09 -4.02
C PHE A 248 2.09 -3.46 -4.60
N LEU A 249 2.70 -4.54 -4.12
CA LEU A 249 2.34 -5.89 -4.55
C LEU A 249 0.91 -6.24 -4.09
N SER A 250 0.21 -7.05 -4.87
CA SER A 250 -1.07 -7.63 -4.45
C SER A 250 -0.89 -8.65 -3.32
N ILE A 251 -1.98 -8.97 -2.59
CA ILE A 251 -1.92 -10.00 -1.54
C ILE A 251 -1.45 -11.36 -2.09
N PRO A 252 -1.95 -11.87 -3.23
CA PRO A 252 -1.41 -13.10 -3.82
C PRO A 252 0.08 -13.03 -4.15
N GLU A 253 0.55 -11.93 -4.77
CA GLU A 253 1.97 -11.71 -5.08
C GLU A 253 2.83 -11.71 -3.80
N LEU A 254 2.34 -11.11 -2.71
CA LEU A 254 3.04 -11.12 -1.41
C LEU A 254 3.12 -12.53 -0.82
N ILE A 255 2.04 -13.32 -0.89
CA ILE A 255 2.02 -14.70 -0.37
C ILE A 255 2.99 -15.58 -1.17
N GLU A 256 2.98 -15.48 -2.48
CA GLU A 256 3.89 -16.22 -3.36
C GLU A 256 5.34 -15.86 -3.06
N ARG A 257 5.63 -14.56 -2.94
CA ARG A 257 6.96 -14.06 -2.59
C ARG A 257 7.41 -14.53 -1.21
N ALA A 258 6.54 -14.50 -0.19
CA ALA A 258 6.88 -14.99 1.16
C ALA A 258 7.23 -16.48 1.16
N ARG A 259 6.43 -17.31 0.46
CA ARG A 259 6.68 -18.75 0.31
C ARG A 259 8.01 -19.02 -0.39
N PHE A 260 8.31 -18.25 -1.41
CA PHE A 260 9.55 -18.39 -2.16
C PHE A 260 10.77 -18.04 -1.29
N LEU A 261 10.76 -16.86 -0.64
CA LEU A 261 11.86 -16.43 0.25
C LEU A 261 12.09 -17.42 1.40
N ALA A 262 11.02 -18.00 1.96
CA ALA A 262 11.13 -19.04 2.98
C ALA A 262 11.84 -20.32 2.45
N LYS A 263 11.58 -20.72 1.19
CA LYS A 263 12.24 -21.91 0.58
C LYS A 263 13.75 -21.73 0.40
N ILE A 264 14.19 -20.50 0.15
CA ILE A 264 15.62 -20.19 -0.08
C ILE A 264 16.33 -19.70 1.20
N ASN A 265 15.68 -19.78 2.38
CA ASN A 265 16.18 -19.27 3.65
C ASN A 265 16.62 -17.78 3.59
N SER A 266 15.95 -16.99 2.75
CA SER A 266 16.18 -15.54 2.65
C SER A 266 15.24 -14.77 3.59
N PRO A 267 15.61 -13.58 4.09
CA PRO A 267 14.77 -12.80 4.99
C PRO A 267 13.46 -12.39 4.29
N TYR A 268 12.33 -12.83 4.82
CA TYR A 268 10.97 -12.56 4.30
C TYR A 268 10.17 -11.62 5.21
N GLN A 269 10.80 -11.04 6.21
CA GLN A 269 10.17 -10.20 7.23
C GLN A 269 9.43 -9.00 6.64
N GLU A 270 10.03 -8.32 5.66
CA GLU A 270 9.43 -7.18 4.97
C GLU A 270 8.12 -7.55 4.27
N VAL A 271 8.09 -8.74 3.64
CA VAL A 271 6.91 -9.23 2.91
C VAL A 271 5.79 -9.59 3.88
N VAL A 272 6.11 -10.23 4.99
CA VAL A 272 5.14 -10.57 6.05
C VAL A 272 4.59 -9.31 6.70
N ALA A 273 5.46 -8.33 6.98
CA ALA A 273 5.05 -7.04 7.51
C ALA A 273 4.04 -6.32 6.59
N GLU A 274 4.30 -6.31 5.28
CA GLU A 274 3.41 -5.65 4.34
C GLU A 274 2.10 -6.43 4.14
N LEU A 275 2.13 -7.76 4.17
CA LEU A 275 0.92 -8.59 4.17
C LEU A 275 0.03 -8.29 5.37
N PHE A 276 0.63 -8.19 6.57
CA PHE A 276 -0.07 -7.78 7.78
C PHE A 276 -0.68 -6.37 7.63
N LEU A 277 0.11 -5.40 7.16
CA LEU A 277 -0.34 -4.02 6.97
C LEU A 277 -1.53 -3.92 6.00
N LYS A 278 -1.53 -4.69 4.91
CA LYS A 278 -2.66 -4.73 3.96
C LYS A 278 -3.96 -5.27 4.58
N GLY A 279 -3.87 -6.29 5.40
CA GLY A 279 -5.03 -6.79 6.16
C GLY A 279 -5.48 -5.79 7.22
N PHE A 280 -4.54 -5.22 7.95
CA PHE A 280 -4.80 -4.25 9.02
C PHE A 280 -5.37 -2.92 8.47
N TYR A 281 -5.00 -2.53 7.26
CA TYR A 281 -5.46 -1.34 6.56
C TYR A 281 -6.97 -1.17 6.55
N LEU A 282 -7.73 -2.27 6.47
CA LEU A 282 -9.20 -2.26 6.46
C LEU A 282 -9.80 -1.65 7.74
N PHE A 283 -9.10 -1.79 8.86
CA PHE A 283 -9.56 -1.36 10.18
C PHE A 283 -8.99 0.00 10.59
N VAL A 284 -7.96 0.49 9.92
CA VAL A 284 -7.27 1.74 10.29
C VAL A 284 -8.22 2.94 10.38
N PRO A 285 -9.16 3.19 9.44
CA PRO A 285 -10.08 4.32 9.55
C PRO A 285 -10.91 4.29 10.85
N PHE A 286 -11.41 3.12 11.20
CA PHE A 286 -12.17 2.91 12.42
C PHE A 286 -11.31 3.13 13.68
N LEU A 287 -10.10 2.56 13.71
CA LEU A 287 -9.19 2.64 14.86
C LEU A 287 -8.70 4.06 15.11
N LEU A 288 -8.41 4.82 14.07
CA LEU A 288 -8.03 6.23 14.17
C LEU A 288 -9.16 7.08 14.77
N ALA A 289 -10.41 6.76 14.40
CA ALA A 289 -11.57 7.55 14.80
C ALA A 289 -12.16 7.18 16.14
N VAL A 290 -12.17 5.89 16.54
CA VAL A 290 -12.98 5.41 17.67
C VAL A 290 -12.70 6.14 18.99
N PHE A 291 -11.44 6.33 19.34
CA PHE A 291 -11.05 7.07 20.55
C PHE A 291 -11.34 8.57 20.42
N SER A 292 -11.14 9.10 19.24
CA SER A 292 -11.32 10.53 18.91
C SER A 292 -12.78 10.94 18.94
N VAL A 293 -13.66 10.13 18.34
CA VAL A 293 -15.11 10.29 18.38
C VAL A 293 -15.64 10.15 19.83
N PHE A 294 -15.10 9.18 20.57
CA PHE A 294 -15.44 9.03 21.98
C PHE A 294 -15.04 10.26 22.80
N ALA A 295 -13.80 10.74 22.66
CA ALA A 295 -13.34 11.92 23.38
C ALA A 295 -14.19 13.15 23.05
N PHE A 296 -14.49 13.35 21.75
CA PHE A 296 -15.38 14.42 21.33
C PHE A 296 -16.72 14.36 22.06
N LEU A 297 -17.41 13.22 22.00
CA LEU A 297 -18.73 13.04 22.61
C LEU A 297 -18.70 13.13 24.14
N LYS A 298 -17.65 12.61 24.79
CA LYS A 298 -17.52 12.66 26.27
C LYS A 298 -17.40 14.10 26.75
N PHE A 299 -16.54 14.88 26.11
CA PHE A 299 -16.24 16.25 26.51
C PHE A 299 -17.11 17.30 25.79
N PHE A 300 -18.07 16.87 24.99
CA PHE A 300 -19.03 17.77 24.37
C PHE A 300 -19.94 18.40 25.41
N VAL A 301 -19.95 19.73 25.47
CA VAL A 301 -20.86 20.57 26.23
C VAL A 301 -21.61 21.46 25.26
N PRO A 302 -22.92 21.63 25.36
CA PRO A 302 -23.74 22.35 24.39
C PRO A 302 -23.25 23.77 24.06
N ASN A 303 -22.88 24.51 25.08
CA ASN A 303 -22.41 25.90 24.95
C ASN A 303 -20.88 26.03 24.74
N ASP A 304 -20.14 24.93 24.92
CA ASP A 304 -18.67 24.87 24.72
C ASP A 304 -18.25 23.58 24.00
N TRP A 305 -18.73 23.42 22.77
CA TRP A 305 -18.39 22.27 21.94
C TRP A 305 -16.91 22.28 21.51
N LYS A 306 -16.22 23.44 21.58
CA LYS A 306 -14.83 23.62 21.17
C LYS A 306 -13.89 22.70 21.96
N LYS A 307 -14.13 22.50 23.25
CA LYS A 307 -13.35 21.61 24.11
C LYS A 307 -13.42 20.16 23.60
N GLY A 308 -14.60 19.67 23.28
CA GLY A 308 -14.79 18.32 22.70
C GLY A 308 -14.11 18.17 21.34
N ALA A 309 -14.23 19.22 20.49
CA ALA A 309 -13.59 19.25 19.19
C ALA A 309 -12.05 19.22 19.29
N PHE A 310 -11.47 20.05 20.16
CA PHE A 310 -10.02 20.09 20.37
C PHE A 310 -9.48 18.75 20.85
N LEU A 311 -10.12 18.12 21.85
CA LEU A 311 -9.69 16.83 22.37
C LEU A 311 -9.90 15.69 21.36
N GLY A 312 -11.01 15.72 20.60
CA GLY A 312 -11.26 14.72 19.56
C GLY A 312 -10.24 14.78 18.42
N ILE A 313 -9.99 15.99 17.91
CA ILE A 313 -9.00 16.20 16.84
C ILE A 313 -7.58 15.91 17.35
N GLY A 314 -7.22 16.39 18.55
CA GLY A 314 -5.91 16.15 19.14
C GLY A 314 -5.63 14.65 19.32
N LEU A 315 -6.61 13.89 19.81
CA LEU A 315 -6.48 12.45 19.98
C LEU A 315 -6.43 11.71 18.62
N PHE A 316 -7.11 12.23 17.60
CA PHE A 316 -6.98 11.69 16.24
C PHE A 316 -5.53 11.80 15.74
N PHE A 317 -4.91 12.97 15.86
CA PHE A 317 -3.51 13.13 15.44
C PHE A 317 -2.54 12.30 16.26
N LEU A 318 -2.78 12.15 17.57
CA LEU A 318 -1.96 11.27 18.42
C LEU A 318 -2.03 9.81 17.94
N ASN A 319 -3.23 9.29 17.67
CA ASN A 319 -3.42 7.95 17.10
C ASN A 319 -2.77 7.81 15.72
N LEU A 320 -2.85 8.85 14.89
CA LEU A 320 -2.21 8.88 13.58
C LEU A 320 -0.69 8.79 13.69
N VAL A 321 -0.07 9.58 14.57
CA VAL A 321 1.38 9.52 14.82
C VAL A 321 1.79 8.14 15.33
N TYR A 322 1.02 7.55 16.26
CA TYR A 322 1.25 6.20 16.74
C TYR A 322 1.22 5.17 15.59
N PHE A 323 0.18 5.20 14.77
CA PHE A 323 0.05 4.29 13.63
C PHE A 323 1.21 4.45 12.63
N LEU A 324 1.53 5.67 12.21
CA LEU A 324 2.60 5.95 11.25
C LEU A 324 3.98 5.54 11.79
N PHE A 325 4.23 5.73 13.07
CA PHE A 325 5.48 5.32 13.72
C PHE A 325 5.67 3.79 13.62
N PHE A 326 4.68 3.01 14.06
CA PHE A 326 4.78 1.55 14.02
C PHE A 326 4.72 0.97 12.59
N GLN A 327 3.96 1.58 11.69
CA GLN A 327 3.98 1.25 10.26
C GLN A 327 5.39 1.44 9.66
N THR A 328 6.05 2.54 10.00
CA THR A 328 7.41 2.84 9.53
C THR A 328 8.42 1.85 10.09
N LEU A 329 8.32 1.49 11.37
CA LEU A 329 9.16 0.45 11.98
C LEU A 329 9.00 -0.89 11.27
N LEU A 330 7.76 -1.31 10.99
CA LEU A 330 7.49 -2.55 10.27
C LEU A 330 8.11 -2.56 8.88
N ARG A 331 7.97 -1.49 8.12
CA ARG A 331 8.56 -1.36 6.78
C ARG A 331 10.10 -1.36 6.80
N LYS A 332 10.71 -1.00 7.92
CA LYS A 332 12.17 -1.11 8.15
C LYS A 332 12.60 -2.49 8.67
N GLY A 333 11.69 -3.47 8.75
CA GLY A 333 11.97 -4.83 9.19
C GLY A 333 11.89 -5.07 10.70
N PHE A 334 11.50 -4.07 11.50
CA PHE A 334 11.30 -4.22 12.94
C PHE A 334 9.95 -4.89 13.25
N MET A 335 9.96 -6.20 13.43
CA MET A 335 8.73 -6.99 13.66
C MET A 335 7.97 -6.64 14.95
N LEU A 336 8.59 -5.92 15.88
CA LEU A 336 7.93 -5.38 17.10
C LEU A 336 6.74 -4.46 16.77
N GLY A 337 6.66 -3.92 15.57
CA GLY A 337 5.51 -3.15 15.12
C GLY A 337 4.21 -3.96 15.04
N ILE A 338 4.28 -5.29 14.75
CA ILE A 338 3.08 -6.14 14.65
C ILE A 338 2.34 -6.20 16.01
N PRO A 339 2.97 -6.66 17.12
CA PRO A 339 2.27 -6.72 18.40
C PRO A 339 1.79 -5.35 18.86
N ALA A 340 2.52 -4.27 18.60
CA ALA A 340 2.10 -2.93 18.98
C ALA A 340 0.80 -2.50 18.24
N LEU A 341 0.71 -2.73 16.93
CA LEU A 341 -0.51 -2.45 16.16
C LEU A 341 -1.67 -3.39 16.52
N VAL A 342 -1.38 -4.67 16.80
CA VAL A 342 -2.39 -5.62 17.27
C VAL A 342 -2.96 -5.20 18.60
N VAL A 343 -2.13 -4.83 19.59
CA VAL A 343 -2.58 -4.35 20.90
C VAL A 343 -3.42 -3.08 20.75
N TRP A 344 -2.99 -2.14 19.91
CA TRP A 344 -3.78 -0.94 19.62
C TRP A 344 -5.13 -1.28 18.99
N GLY A 345 -5.15 -2.19 18.00
CA GLY A 345 -6.38 -2.67 17.37
C GLY A 345 -7.33 -3.35 18.35
N LEU A 346 -6.81 -4.26 19.17
CA LEU A 346 -7.61 -4.95 20.21
C LEU A 346 -8.13 -3.98 21.26
N ALA A 347 -7.33 -3.02 21.71
CA ALA A 347 -7.76 -1.98 22.64
C ALA A 347 -8.90 -1.14 22.06
N GLY A 348 -8.81 -0.73 20.78
CA GLY A 348 -9.85 0.01 20.09
C GLY A 348 -11.15 -0.78 19.94
N LEU A 349 -11.06 -2.04 19.54
CA LEU A 349 -12.22 -2.93 19.41
C LEU A 349 -12.85 -3.21 20.78
N PHE A 350 -12.06 -3.62 21.78
CA PHE A 350 -12.54 -3.87 23.13
C PHE A 350 -13.26 -2.66 23.70
N TRP A 351 -12.64 -1.47 23.59
CA TRP A 351 -13.24 -0.22 24.06
C TRP A 351 -14.55 0.08 23.35
N TYR A 352 -14.64 -0.09 22.05
CA TYR A 352 -15.84 0.11 21.27
C TYR A 352 -16.98 -0.82 21.69
N PHE A 353 -16.71 -2.12 21.83
CA PHE A 353 -17.71 -3.10 22.26
C PHE A 353 -18.14 -2.89 23.70
N TRP A 354 -17.22 -2.49 24.59
CA TRP A 354 -17.53 -2.13 25.97
C TRP A 354 -18.53 -0.96 26.04
N GLN A 355 -18.29 0.10 25.29
CA GLN A 355 -19.22 1.23 25.20
C GLN A 355 -20.57 0.81 24.61
N ALA A 356 -20.60 -0.03 23.60
CA ALA A 356 -21.82 -0.57 23.00
C ALA A 356 -22.62 -1.42 24.04
N TYR A 357 -21.91 -2.24 24.84
CA TYR A 357 -22.51 -3.05 25.91
C TYR A 357 -23.10 -2.19 27.02
N LEU A 358 -22.42 -1.16 27.49
CA LEU A 358 -22.96 -0.23 28.49
C LEU A 358 -24.24 0.47 28.01
N VAL A 359 -24.34 0.80 26.74
CA VAL A 359 -25.57 1.35 26.14
C VAL A 359 -26.70 0.31 26.15
N PHE A 360 -26.39 -0.96 25.90
CA PHE A 360 -27.36 -2.05 25.93
C PHE A 360 -27.89 -2.26 27.34
N LEU A 361 -27.05 -2.33 28.38
CA LEU A 361 -27.45 -2.48 29.79
C LEU A 361 -28.35 -1.35 30.25
N LYS A 362 -28.04 -0.08 29.92
CA LYS A 362 -28.89 1.07 30.25
C LYS A 362 -30.28 1.01 29.60
N LYS A 363 -30.41 0.32 28.46
CA LYS A 363 -31.69 0.12 27.78
C LYS A 363 -32.48 -1.03 28.39
N SER A 364 -31.80 -2.09 28.84
CA SER A 364 -32.38 -3.28 29.48
C SER A 364 -32.85 -3.03 30.93
N GLY A 365 -32.18 -2.17 31.69
CA GLY A 365 -32.55 -1.84 33.07
C GLY A 365 -33.63 -0.75 33.23
N LYS A 366 -34.32 -0.38 32.14
CA LYS A 366 -35.45 0.57 32.11
C LYS A 366 -36.80 -0.09 31.84
N ASN A 367 -36.89 -1.42 31.96
CA ASN A 367 -38.16 -2.14 31.94
C ASN A 367 -38.55 -2.54 33.34
#